data_d66f8cc0761032feaf18a3eff52e762b
#
_entry.id   d66f8cc0761032feaf18a3eff52e762b
#
_cell.length_a   1.000
_cell.length_b   1.000
_cell.length_c   1.000
_cell.angle_alpha   90.00
_cell.angle_beta   90.00
_cell.angle_gamma   90.00
#
_symmetry.space_group_name_H-M   'P 1'
#
loop_
_entity.id
_entity.type
_entity.pdbx_description
1 polymer ?
#
loop_
_entity_poly.entity_id
_entity_poly.type
_entity_poly.pdbx_seq_one_letter_code
_entity_poly.pdbx_strand_id
1 'polypeptide(L)'
;TYIDGKRQALLRRGDTSHKVVMPGSRVFFDGDFVSLPAMPLPLAPGFRFPLRLGLWSSIIAGLQPDVIEAGDPYTPAWAAQRAARLLDVPSVGFYHSDLFTLVHHRVGRFLDPGTRTYIKRLYEGFDMVLSPSRVMAEQLHRCGIGEVEVQPLGVDLEAFQPQRAKPNARRALGLSEDQHLLVFAGRGTQEKNIPVLLEAMRRLGPDYHLLLIGTGLQPDAPSNVSVIHEFCQTPEVAGWMAAADALVHAGDQETFGLVALEGMASGLPVVCVDAGALPEVVPG
;
A
#
# COMPACT_ATOMS: atom_id res chain seq x y z
N THR A 1 -6.14 -3.18 5.11
CA THR A 1 -4.72 -2.88 4.79
C THR A 1 -3.81 -3.99 5.34
N TYR A 2 -2.54 -4.07 4.87
CA TYR A 2 -1.59 -5.07 5.40
C TYR A 2 -1.35 -4.89 6.92
N ILE A 3 -1.40 -3.67 7.44
CA ILE A 3 -1.28 -3.39 8.88
C ILE A 3 -2.41 -4.07 9.66
N ASP A 4 -3.65 -4.02 9.14
CA ASP A 4 -4.78 -4.69 9.79
C ASP A 4 -4.64 -6.21 9.72
N GLY A 5 -4.20 -6.75 8.58
CA GLY A 5 -3.92 -8.17 8.42
C GLY A 5 -2.84 -8.66 9.38
N LYS A 6 -1.71 -7.93 9.47
CA LYS A 6 -0.63 -8.19 10.43
C LYS A 6 -1.14 -8.15 11.87
N ARG A 7 -1.90 -7.11 12.21
CA ARG A 7 -2.50 -6.96 13.54
C ARG A 7 -3.39 -8.14 13.90
N GLN A 8 -4.29 -8.54 13.00
CA GLN A 8 -5.17 -9.68 13.22
C GLN A 8 -4.38 -10.98 13.41
N ALA A 9 -3.34 -11.20 12.62
CA ALA A 9 -2.48 -12.37 12.74
C ALA A 9 -1.76 -12.43 14.10
N LEU A 10 -1.23 -11.29 14.57
CA LEU A 10 -0.59 -11.20 15.89
C LEU A 10 -1.58 -11.41 17.03
N LEU A 11 -2.80 -10.85 16.94
CA LEU A 11 -3.84 -11.05 17.95
C LEU A 11 -4.31 -12.51 18.03
N ARG A 12 -4.38 -13.22 16.89
CA ARG A 12 -4.73 -14.67 16.86
C ARG A 12 -3.69 -15.53 17.55
N ARG A 13 -2.41 -15.13 17.56
CA ARG A 13 -1.36 -15.84 18.32
C ARG A 13 -1.58 -15.76 19.83
N GLY A 14 -2.16 -14.69 20.33
CA GLY A 14 -2.52 -14.50 21.72
C GLY A 14 -1.35 -14.26 22.69
N ASP A 15 -0.12 -14.26 22.17
CA ASP A 15 1.13 -14.02 22.92
C ASP A 15 1.69 -12.62 22.71
N THR A 16 1.05 -11.79 21.87
CA THR A 16 1.57 -10.50 21.44
C THR A 16 0.51 -9.42 21.56
N SER A 17 0.84 -8.30 22.21
CA SER A 17 0.06 -7.06 22.16
C SER A 17 0.58 -6.18 21.03
N HIS A 18 -0.29 -5.68 20.16
CA HIS A 18 0.08 -4.85 19.02
C HIS A 18 -0.63 -3.50 19.08
N LYS A 19 0.14 -2.42 19.18
CA LYS A 19 -0.37 -1.04 19.16
C LYS A 19 -0.01 -0.36 17.85
N VAL A 20 -0.97 0.33 17.24
CA VAL A 20 -0.77 1.11 16.01
C VAL A 20 -0.78 2.59 16.34
N VAL A 21 0.35 3.26 16.15
CA VAL A 21 0.48 4.70 16.37
C VAL A 21 0.40 5.42 15.02
N MET A 22 -0.56 6.33 14.87
CA MET A 22 -0.85 6.97 13.60
C MET A 22 -1.02 8.50 13.71
N PRO A 23 -0.78 9.25 12.61
CA PRO A 23 -1.07 10.68 12.57
C PRO A 23 -2.56 10.98 12.68
N GLY A 24 -2.92 11.95 13.53
CA GLY A 24 -4.29 12.41 13.69
C GLY A 24 -4.39 13.89 14.02
N SER A 25 -5.55 14.35 14.49
CA SER A 25 -5.76 15.74 14.88
C SER A 25 -5.38 16.04 16.33
N ARG A 26 -5.43 15.05 17.20
CA ARG A 26 -5.16 15.14 18.63
C ARG A 26 -4.61 13.83 19.18
N VAL A 27 -4.11 13.88 20.41
CA VAL A 27 -3.81 12.66 21.17
C VAL A 27 -5.12 11.96 21.50
N PHE A 28 -5.27 10.73 21.06
CA PHE A 28 -6.45 9.93 21.33
C PHE A 28 -6.07 8.45 21.39
N PHE A 29 -6.56 7.73 22.37
CA PHE A 29 -6.34 6.30 22.56
C PHE A 29 -7.68 5.58 22.36
N ASP A 30 -7.69 4.61 21.46
CA ASP A 30 -8.84 3.76 21.16
C ASP A 30 -8.38 2.31 21.05
N GLY A 31 -8.46 1.59 22.15
CA GLY A 31 -7.96 0.22 22.25
C GLY A 31 -6.49 0.10 21.84
N ASP A 32 -6.25 -0.51 20.70
CA ASP A 32 -4.89 -0.72 20.14
C ASP A 32 -4.42 0.41 19.23
N PHE A 33 -5.27 1.41 18.98
CA PHE A 33 -4.95 2.54 18.12
C PHE A 33 -4.63 3.78 18.96
N VAL A 34 -3.53 4.43 18.59
CA VAL A 34 -3.08 5.69 19.20
C VAL A 34 -2.95 6.75 18.13
N SER A 35 -3.83 7.74 18.16
CA SER A 35 -3.75 8.90 17.28
C SER A 35 -2.88 9.98 17.90
N LEU A 36 -1.93 10.52 17.16
CA LEU A 36 -1.06 11.60 17.63
C LEU A 36 -1.16 12.84 16.75
N PRO A 37 -1.01 14.06 17.32
CA PRO A 37 -1.19 15.30 16.60
C PRO A 37 -0.22 15.43 15.42
N ALA A 38 -0.77 15.70 14.25
CA ALA A 38 -0.05 15.97 13.02
C ALA A 38 -0.81 17.01 12.18
N MET A 39 -0.08 17.91 11.54
CA MET A 39 -0.67 18.93 10.68
C MET A 39 -1.06 18.33 9.33
N PRO A 40 -2.23 18.72 8.77
CA PRO A 40 -2.57 18.33 7.41
C PRO A 40 -1.59 18.99 6.42
N LEU A 41 -1.21 18.27 5.39
CA LEU A 41 -0.38 18.80 4.29
C LEU A 41 -1.27 19.51 3.28
N PRO A 42 -1.11 20.85 3.05
CA PRO A 42 -2.00 21.62 2.19
C PRO A 42 -2.07 21.10 0.74
N LEU A 43 -0.99 20.56 0.22
CA LEU A 43 -0.87 20.08 -1.16
C LEU A 43 -1.06 18.55 -1.31
N ALA A 44 -1.36 17.84 -0.21
CA ALA A 44 -1.56 16.40 -0.21
C ALA A 44 -2.75 16.04 0.72
N PRO A 45 -4.00 16.19 0.25
CA PRO A 45 -5.19 15.85 1.03
C PRO A 45 -5.12 14.42 1.59
N GLY A 46 -5.48 14.27 2.87
CA GLY A 46 -5.40 12.97 3.57
C GLY A 46 -4.04 12.67 4.22
N PHE A 47 -2.97 13.38 3.84
CA PHE A 47 -1.67 13.24 4.49
C PHE A 47 -1.50 14.23 5.64
N ARG A 48 -0.85 13.76 6.72
CA ARG A 48 -0.54 14.58 7.91
C ARG A 48 0.93 14.47 8.24
N PHE A 49 1.53 15.58 8.62
CA PHE A 49 2.95 15.67 8.97
C PHE A 49 3.12 15.97 10.47
N PRO A 50 3.73 15.06 11.24
CA PRO A 50 4.02 15.27 12.65
C PRO A 50 5.13 16.32 12.84
N LEU A 51 4.85 17.39 13.60
CA LEU A 51 5.82 18.44 13.89
C LEU A 51 6.57 18.23 15.22
N ARG A 52 5.97 17.49 16.15
CA ARG A 52 6.47 17.36 17.53
C ARG A 52 7.12 16.01 17.76
N LEU A 53 8.33 15.82 17.22
CA LEU A 53 9.12 14.59 17.39
C LEU A 53 9.21 14.13 18.85
N GLY A 54 9.51 15.08 19.78
CA GLY A 54 9.61 14.77 21.19
C GLY A 54 8.31 14.23 21.81
N LEU A 55 7.17 14.81 21.46
CA LEU A 55 5.86 14.33 21.93
C LEU A 55 5.60 12.90 21.43
N TRP A 56 5.83 12.66 20.15
CA TRP A 56 5.64 11.35 19.54
C TRP A 56 6.53 10.29 20.21
N SER A 57 7.83 10.57 20.35
CA SER A 57 8.76 9.62 20.99
C SER A 57 8.42 9.38 22.47
N SER A 58 7.97 10.40 23.23
CA SER A 58 7.58 10.22 24.62
C SER A 58 6.30 9.37 24.78
N ILE A 59 5.32 9.55 23.89
CA ILE A 59 4.09 8.75 23.95
C ILE A 59 4.38 7.31 23.52
N ILE A 60 5.15 7.08 22.44
CA ILE A 60 5.57 5.74 22.01
C ILE A 60 6.33 5.04 23.15
N ALA A 61 7.28 5.72 23.78
CA ALA A 61 8.01 5.16 24.93
C ALA A 61 7.10 4.88 26.13
N GLY A 62 6.07 5.71 26.37
CA GLY A 62 5.06 5.50 27.41
C GLY A 62 4.20 4.26 27.23
N LEU A 63 4.11 3.70 26.01
CA LEU A 63 3.44 2.43 25.72
C LEU A 63 4.27 1.21 26.15
N GLN A 64 5.54 1.39 26.51
CA GLN A 64 6.48 0.34 26.95
C GLN A 64 6.51 -0.87 25.99
N PRO A 65 6.76 -0.66 24.68
CA PRO A 65 6.86 -1.76 23.73
C PRO A 65 8.18 -2.52 23.91
N ASP A 66 8.19 -3.82 23.59
CA ASP A 66 9.40 -4.65 23.52
C ASP A 66 10.12 -4.51 22.18
N VAL A 67 9.43 -4.04 21.14
CA VAL A 67 9.95 -3.74 19.80
C VAL A 67 9.14 -2.63 19.14
N ILE A 68 9.80 -1.77 18.37
CA ILE A 68 9.16 -0.66 17.67
C ILE A 68 9.40 -0.79 16.17
N GLU A 69 8.30 -0.88 15.38
CA GLU A 69 8.38 -0.88 13.93
C GLU A 69 7.88 0.45 13.36
N ALA A 70 8.61 1.00 12.40
CA ALA A 70 8.21 2.18 11.63
C ALA A 70 7.98 1.80 10.15
N GLY A 71 6.76 2.02 9.67
CA GLY A 71 6.36 1.68 8.30
C GLY A 71 6.59 2.78 7.27
N ASP A 72 6.80 4.03 7.67
CA ASP A 72 6.91 5.16 6.74
C ASP A 72 8.23 5.93 6.92
N PRO A 73 8.87 6.39 5.83
CA PRO A 73 10.16 7.09 5.87
C PRO A 73 10.04 8.58 6.25
N TYR A 74 9.16 8.91 7.21
CA TYR A 74 8.88 10.28 7.61
C TYR A 74 9.19 10.53 9.10
N THR A 75 8.70 11.66 9.63
CA THR A 75 8.91 12.04 11.05
C THR A 75 8.55 10.94 12.06
N PRO A 76 7.50 10.11 11.86
CA PRO A 76 7.22 8.99 12.78
C PRO A 76 8.38 8.01 12.93
N ALA A 77 9.15 7.75 11.86
CA ALA A 77 10.29 6.86 11.90
C ALA A 77 11.41 7.39 12.81
N TRP A 78 11.69 8.70 12.75
CA TRP A 78 12.62 9.34 13.69
C TRP A 78 12.14 9.30 15.14
N ALA A 79 10.81 9.42 15.35
CA ALA A 79 10.22 9.30 16.68
C ALA A 79 10.31 7.86 17.21
N ALA A 80 10.10 6.87 16.37
CA ALA A 80 10.25 5.45 16.68
C ALA A 80 11.68 5.12 17.13
N GLN A 81 12.69 5.52 16.37
CA GLN A 81 14.10 5.33 16.74
C GLN A 81 14.45 6.01 18.06
N ARG A 82 13.96 7.24 18.26
CA ARG A 82 14.21 7.95 19.51
C ARG A 82 13.56 7.24 20.71
N ALA A 83 12.34 6.73 20.54
CA ALA A 83 11.66 5.97 21.59
C ALA A 83 12.38 4.65 21.88
N ALA A 84 12.83 3.93 20.84
CA ALA A 84 13.60 2.70 20.98
C ALA A 84 14.88 2.91 21.79
N ARG A 85 15.64 3.96 21.46
CA ARG A 85 16.83 4.33 22.23
C ARG A 85 16.55 4.73 23.68
N LEU A 86 15.40 5.35 23.97
CA LEU A 86 15.00 5.72 25.33
C LEU A 86 14.66 4.50 26.19
N LEU A 87 14.14 3.45 25.57
CA LEU A 87 13.71 2.21 26.22
C LEU A 87 14.76 1.10 26.16
N ASP A 88 15.81 1.27 25.36
CA ASP A 88 16.80 0.24 25.04
C ASP A 88 16.15 -1.03 24.44
N VAL A 89 15.25 -0.83 23.48
CA VAL A 89 14.53 -1.90 22.77
C VAL A 89 14.82 -1.89 21.27
N PRO A 90 14.72 -3.04 20.56
CA PRO A 90 14.94 -3.11 19.14
C PRO A 90 13.99 -2.23 18.33
N SER A 91 14.50 -1.70 17.21
CA SER A 91 13.77 -0.90 16.24
C SER A 91 13.86 -1.49 14.85
N VAL A 92 12.73 -1.51 14.14
CA VAL A 92 12.60 -2.05 12.78
C VAL A 92 12.12 -0.96 11.84
N GLY A 93 12.84 -0.73 10.74
CA GLY A 93 12.42 0.16 9.67
C GLY A 93 11.87 -0.65 8.50
N PHE A 94 10.58 -0.55 8.19
CA PHE A 94 9.99 -1.24 7.06
C PHE A 94 9.77 -0.26 5.89
N TYR A 95 10.58 -0.39 4.83
CA TYR A 95 10.53 0.49 3.65
C TYR A 95 9.51 0.00 2.63
N HIS A 96 8.23 0.24 2.87
CA HIS A 96 7.17 -0.11 1.94
C HIS A 96 6.63 1.08 1.11
N SER A 97 7.11 2.29 1.37
CA SER A 97 6.77 3.51 0.62
C SER A 97 7.98 4.01 -0.14
N ASP A 98 7.90 4.06 -1.47
CA ASP A 98 9.01 4.53 -2.32
C ASP A 98 9.14 6.06 -2.29
N LEU A 99 9.77 6.56 -1.23
CA LEU A 99 10.04 7.99 -1.06
C LEU A 99 10.96 8.52 -2.18
N PHE A 100 11.93 7.72 -2.64
CA PHE A 100 12.87 8.16 -3.66
C PHE A 100 12.14 8.47 -4.96
N THR A 101 11.34 7.53 -5.46
CA THR A 101 10.55 7.71 -6.68
C THR A 101 9.51 8.82 -6.51
N LEU A 102 8.87 8.91 -5.34
CA LEU A 102 7.91 9.98 -5.04
C LEU A 102 8.54 11.38 -5.16
N VAL A 103 9.72 11.59 -4.58
CA VAL A 103 10.43 12.88 -4.63
C VAL A 103 10.94 13.15 -6.05
N HIS A 104 11.54 12.14 -6.70
CA HIS A 104 12.03 12.24 -8.07
C HIS A 104 10.95 12.75 -9.04
N HIS A 105 9.76 12.16 -9.01
CA HIS A 105 8.65 12.53 -9.91
C HIS A 105 8.02 13.89 -9.56
N ARG A 106 7.94 14.24 -8.28
CA ARG A 106 7.26 15.51 -7.87
C ARG A 106 8.16 16.72 -7.94
N VAL A 107 9.44 16.57 -7.67
CA VAL A 107 10.36 17.71 -7.47
C VAL A 107 11.51 17.68 -8.47
N GLY A 108 11.83 16.53 -9.04
CA GLY A 108 12.86 16.38 -10.07
C GLY A 108 14.18 15.80 -9.57
N ARG A 109 15.01 15.41 -10.52
CA ARG A 109 16.27 14.67 -10.29
C ARG A 109 17.31 15.41 -9.46
N PHE A 110 17.22 16.73 -9.36
CA PHE A 110 18.21 17.50 -8.61
C PHE A 110 18.16 17.24 -7.09
N LEU A 111 17.04 16.74 -6.55
CA LEU A 111 16.94 16.34 -5.15
C LEU A 111 17.37 14.89 -4.88
N ASP A 112 17.66 14.09 -5.89
CA ASP A 112 18.01 12.68 -5.74
C ASP A 112 19.18 12.46 -4.74
N PRO A 113 20.30 13.23 -4.77
CA PRO A 113 21.37 13.06 -3.80
C PRO A 113 20.94 13.34 -2.35
N GLY A 114 20.11 14.37 -2.16
CA GLY A 114 19.54 14.73 -0.87
C GLY A 114 18.60 13.66 -0.35
N THR A 115 17.73 13.16 -1.20
CA THR A 115 16.78 12.09 -0.88
C THR A 115 17.51 10.79 -0.51
N ARG A 116 18.54 10.41 -1.27
CA ARG A 116 19.39 9.24 -0.95
C ARG A 116 20.06 9.39 0.42
N THR A 117 20.66 10.56 0.68
CA THR A 117 21.32 10.85 1.96
C THR A 117 20.32 10.80 3.12
N TYR A 118 19.10 11.32 2.92
CA TYR A 118 18.05 11.26 3.91
C TYR A 118 17.61 9.82 4.21
N ILE A 119 17.32 9.02 3.17
CA ILE A 119 16.94 7.61 3.30
C ILE A 119 18.04 6.84 4.02
N LYS A 120 19.29 6.99 3.57
CA LYS A 120 20.45 6.36 4.21
C LYS A 120 20.50 6.69 5.70
N ARG A 121 20.54 7.98 6.05
CA ARG A 121 20.64 8.42 7.44
C ARG A 121 19.49 7.96 8.32
N LEU A 122 18.26 7.86 7.74
CA LEU A 122 17.10 7.36 8.44
C LEU A 122 17.23 5.86 8.71
N TYR A 123 17.45 5.07 7.65
CA TYR A 123 17.39 3.61 7.78
C TYR A 123 18.62 3.00 8.45
N GLU A 124 19.82 3.61 8.36
CA GLU A 124 20.99 3.23 9.15
C GLU A 124 20.79 3.36 10.69
N GLY A 125 19.77 4.09 11.11
CA GLY A 125 19.46 4.25 12.54
C GLY A 125 18.54 3.18 13.11
N PHE A 126 18.08 2.21 12.33
CA PHE A 126 17.31 1.06 12.77
C PHE A 126 18.21 -0.16 13.01
N ASP A 127 17.81 -1.03 13.95
CA ASP A 127 18.54 -2.27 14.23
C ASP A 127 18.29 -3.32 13.13
N MET A 128 17.13 -3.25 12.45
CA MET A 128 16.77 -4.08 11.32
C MET A 128 16.05 -3.25 10.25
N VAL A 129 16.35 -3.52 8.99
CA VAL A 129 15.67 -2.88 7.86
C VAL A 129 14.98 -3.95 7.00
N LEU A 130 13.67 -3.78 6.82
CA LEU A 130 12.84 -4.66 6.00
C LEU A 130 12.39 -3.94 4.73
N SER A 131 12.22 -4.71 3.66
CA SER A 131 11.58 -4.25 2.43
C SER A 131 10.56 -5.28 1.94
N PRO A 132 9.49 -4.88 1.23
CA PRO A 132 8.45 -5.80 0.78
C PRO A 132 8.87 -6.63 -0.43
N SER A 133 9.90 -6.24 -1.16
CA SER A 133 10.36 -6.86 -2.40
C SER A 133 11.87 -6.70 -2.59
N ARG A 134 12.45 -7.51 -3.47
CA ARG A 134 13.87 -7.41 -3.86
C ARG A 134 14.15 -6.10 -4.58
N VAL A 135 13.23 -5.63 -5.43
CA VAL A 135 13.35 -4.32 -6.10
C VAL A 135 13.51 -3.19 -5.08
N MET A 136 12.71 -3.21 -4.00
CA MET A 136 12.81 -2.21 -2.95
C MET A 136 14.08 -2.37 -2.09
N ALA A 137 14.52 -3.61 -1.84
CA ALA A 137 15.81 -3.87 -1.18
C ALA A 137 16.98 -3.32 -2.00
N GLU A 138 17.00 -3.59 -3.32
CA GLU A 138 18.03 -3.04 -4.23
C GLU A 138 18.04 -1.51 -4.24
N GLN A 139 16.88 -0.87 -4.18
CA GLN A 139 16.79 0.58 -4.08
C GLN A 139 17.43 1.10 -2.79
N LEU A 140 17.21 0.43 -1.66
CA LEU A 140 17.86 0.76 -0.39
C LEU A 140 19.38 0.53 -0.46
N HIS A 141 19.84 -0.55 -1.08
CA HIS A 141 21.28 -0.78 -1.33
C HIS A 141 21.90 0.32 -2.18
N ARG A 142 21.20 0.81 -3.22
CA ARG A 142 21.63 1.97 -4.02
C ARG A 142 21.68 3.27 -3.21
N CYS A 143 20.93 3.36 -2.11
CA CYS A 143 21.02 4.45 -1.14
C CYS A 143 22.17 4.26 -0.14
N GLY A 144 22.86 3.12 -0.15
CA GLY A 144 24.02 2.81 0.69
C GLY A 144 23.67 2.14 2.02
N ILE A 145 22.49 1.48 2.11
CA ILE A 145 22.11 0.67 3.26
C ILE A 145 22.62 -0.76 3.01
N GLY A 146 23.42 -1.28 3.95
CA GLY A 146 24.15 -2.54 3.78
C GLY A 146 23.28 -3.77 3.91
N GLU A 147 22.51 -3.88 4.98
CA GLU A 147 21.70 -5.05 5.29
C GLU A 147 20.22 -4.70 5.19
N VAL A 148 19.51 -5.40 4.30
CA VAL A 148 18.06 -5.26 4.09
C VAL A 148 17.49 -6.66 3.95
N GLU A 149 16.55 -6.99 4.83
CA GLU A 149 15.83 -8.25 4.74
C GLU A 149 14.55 -8.09 3.92
N VAL A 150 14.31 -9.01 2.99
CA VAL A 150 13.09 -9.01 2.18
C VAL A 150 11.98 -9.74 2.93
N GLN A 151 10.97 -9.00 3.34
CA GLN A 151 9.78 -9.50 4.02
C GLN A 151 8.55 -9.21 3.15
N PRO A 152 8.08 -10.14 2.32
CA PRO A 152 6.89 -9.96 1.51
C PRO A 152 5.65 -9.67 2.36
N LEU A 153 4.71 -8.91 1.80
CA LEU A 153 3.41 -8.66 2.41
C LEU A 153 2.49 -9.87 2.20
N GLY A 154 1.58 -10.08 3.15
CA GLY A 154 0.55 -11.09 3.07
C GLY A 154 -0.78 -10.54 2.58
N VAL A 155 -1.70 -11.45 2.23
CA VAL A 155 -3.08 -11.16 1.88
C VAL A 155 -4.04 -11.88 2.84
N ASP A 156 -5.20 -11.27 3.08
CA ASP A 156 -6.26 -11.87 3.88
C ASP A 156 -7.06 -12.88 3.03
N LEU A 157 -6.75 -14.17 3.20
CA LEU A 157 -7.42 -15.27 2.48
C LEU A 157 -8.86 -15.53 2.94
N GLU A 158 -9.29 -14.97 4.07
CA GLU A 158 -10.71 -15.02 4.49
C GLU A 158 -11.54 -13.97 3.75
N ALA A 159 -10.95 -12.82 3.45
CA ALA A 159 -11.58 -11.76 2.69
C ALA A 159 -11.50 -12.04 1.18
N PHE A 160 -10.29 -12.34 0.67
CA PHE A 160 -10.04 -12.56 -0.75
C PHE A 160 -10.06 -14.06 -1.08
N GLN A 161 -11.16 -14.53 -1.62
CA GLN A 161 -11.36 -15.91 -2.04
C GLN A 161 -12.49 -15.99 -3.10
N PRO A 162 -12.49 -16.97 -4.01
CA PRO A 162 -13.48 -17.07 -5.10
C PRO A 162 -14.93 -17.13 -4.60
N GLN A 163 -15.16 -17.71 -3.42
CA GLN A 163 -16.48 -17.85 -2.81
C GLN A 163 -17.11 -16.52 -2.37
N ARG A 164 -16.36 -15.44 -2.37
CA ARG A 164 -16.83 -14.08 -2.04
C ARG A 164 -17.46 -13.34 -3.23
N ALA A 165 -17.58 -13.98 -4.39
CA ALA A 165 -18.13 -13.36 -5.58
C ALA A 165 -19.44 -12.60 -5.28
N LYS A 166 -19.50 -11.32 -5.64
CA LYS A 166 -20.66 -10.45 -5.44
C LYS A 166 -21.84 -10.98 -6.25
N PRO A 167 -22.98 -11.30 -5.61
CA PRO A 167 -24.16 -11.74 -6.34
C PRO A 167 -24.61 -10.70 -7.36
N ASN A 168 -24.96 -11.15 -8.56
CA ASN A 168 -25.43 -10.27 -9.65
C ASN A 168 -24.46 -9.16 -10.06
N ALA A 169 -23.15 -9.30 -9.81
CA ALA A 169 -22.16 -8.28 -10.16
C ALA A 169 -22.25 -7.88 -11.65
N ARG A 170 -22.30 -8.84 -12.57
CA ARG A 170 -22.43 -8.60 -14.01
C ARG A 170 -23.72 -7.86 -14.33
N ARG A 171 -24.84 -8.28 -13.76
CA ARG A 171 -26.15 -7.63 -13.95
C ARG A 171 -26.17 -6.20 -13.40
N ALA A 172 -25.50 -5.95 -12.28
CA ALA A 172 -25.37 -4.60 -11.71
C ALA A 172 -24.59 -3.64 -12.62
N LEU A 173 -23.71 -4.16 -13.47
CA LEU A 173 -22.97 -3.43 -14.49
C LEU A 173 -23.65 -3.43 -15.86
N GLY A 174 -24.84 -4.07 -16.01
CA GLY A 174 -25.55 -4.18 -17.28
C GLY A 174 -24.89 -5.13 -18.29
N LEU A 175 -24.05 -6.07 -17.82
CA LEU A 175 -23.29 -6.98 -18.68
C LEU A 175 -24.10 -8.24 -19.01
N SER A 176 -23.93 -8.73 -20.24
CA SER A 176 -24.37 -10.06 -20.65
C SER A 176 -23.43 -11.15 -20.10
N GLU A 177 -23.86 -12.41 -20.18
CA GLU A 177 -23.04 -13.54 -19.75
C GLU A 177 -21.81 -13.77 -20.63
N ASP A 178 -21.87 -13.38 -21.90
CA ASP A 178 -20.79 -13.57 -22.88
C ASP A 178 -19.70 -12.49 -22.80
N GLN A 179 -19.93 -11.38 -22.09
CA GLN A 179 -18.93 -10.33 -21.93
C GLN A 179 -17.90 -10.70 -20.84
N HIS A 180 -16.64 -10.36 -21.07
CA HIS A 180 -15.57 -10.55 -20.10
C HIS A 180 -15.46 -9.35 -19.17
N LEU A 181 -15.50 -9.59 -17.86
CA LEU A 181 -15.34 -8.56 -16.83
C LEU A 181 -13.89 -8.53 -16.34
N LEU A 182 -13.18 -7.46 -16.68
CA LEU A 182 -11.87 -7.14 -16.14
C LEU A 182 -12.01 -6.24 -14.91
N VAL A 183 -11.10 -6.35 -13.94
CA VAL A 183 -11.11 -5.48 -12.75
C VAL A 183 -9.76 -4.85 -12.50
N PHE A 184 -9.77 -3.59 -12.11
CA PHE A 184 -8.66 -2.87 -11.51
C PHE A 184 -9.11 -2.30 -10.16
N ALA A 185 -8.30 -2.44 -9.12
CA ALA A 185 -8.54 -1.79 -7.84
C ALA A 185 -7.31 -0.99 -7.39
N GLY A 186 -7.53 0.28 -7.06
CA GLY A 186 -6.44 1.15 -6.64
C GLY A 186 -6.78 2.64 -6.78
N ARG A 187 -5.86 3.50 -6.35
CA ARG A 187 -5.99 4.94 -6.52
C ARG A 187 -5.72 5.32 -7.97
N GLY A 188 -6.44 6.33 -8.48
CA GLY A 188 -6.21 6.90 -9.82
C GLY A 188 -5.01 7.87 -9.86
N THR A 189 -3.86 7.42 -9.37
CA THR A 189 -2.61 8.18 -9.37
C THR A 189 -1.79 7.92 -10.63
N GLN A 190 -0.88 8.82 -10.97
CA GLN A 190 -0.15 8.77 -12.23
C GLN A 190 0.62 7.44 -12.42
N GLU A 191 1.23 6.92 -11.37
CA GLU A 191 2.00 5.67 -11.39
C GLU A 191 1.16 4.42 -11.67
N LYS A 192 -0.18 4.52 -11.60
CA LYS A 192 -1.08 3.41 -11.93
C LYS A 192 -1.37 3.29 -13.43
N ASN A 193 -0.94 4.25 -14.23
CA ASN A 193 -1.04 4.23 -15.70
C ASN A 193 -2.46 3.91 -16.22
N ILE A 194 -3.52 4.44 -15.55
CA ILE A 194 -4.92 4.23 -15.95
C ILE A 194 -5.17 4.52 -17.43
N PRO A 195 -4.58 5.57 -18.06
CA PRO A 195 -4.75 5.81 -19.49
C PRO A 195 -4.38 4.62 -20.40
N VAL A 196 -3.40 3.78 -19.97
CA VAL A 196 -3.02 2.57 -20.71
C VAL A 196 -4.15 1.55 -20.68
N LEU A 197 -4.80 1.36 -19.53
CA LEU A 197 -5.97 0.47 -19.40
C LEU A 197 -7.15 0.98 -20.25
N LEU A 198 -7.43 2.28 -20.24
CA LEU A 198 -8.50 2.87 -21.04
C LEU A 198 -8.25 2.71 -22.54
N GLU A 199 -7.02 2.87 -22.99
CA GLU A 199 -6.66 2.65 -24.40
C GLU A 199 -6.77 1.15 -24.78
N ALA A 200 -6.36 0.25 -23.88
CA ALA A 200 -6.56 -1.18 -24.10
C ALA A 200 -8.06 -1.53 -24.26
N MET A 201 -8.93 -0.94 -23.43
CA MET A 201 -10.38 -1.15 -23.52
C MET A 201 -10.99 -0.63 -24.82
N ARG A 202 -10.50 0.50 -25.37
CA ARG A 202 -10.94 0.98 -26.70
C ARG A 202 -10.61 -0.01 -27.81
N ARG A 203 -9.46 -0.70 -27.70
CA ARG A 203 -9.02 -1.69 -28.69
C ARG A 203 -9.72 -3.04 -28.55
N LEU A 204 -9.99 -3.47 -27.32
CA LEU A 204 -10.67 -4.74 -27.05
C LEU A 204 -12.14 -4.73 -27.46
N GLY A 205 -12.79 -3.56 -27.44
CA GLY A 205 -14.17 -3.40 -27.88
C GLY A 205 -15.21 -3.90 -26.86
N PRO A 206 -16.47 -4.10 -27.32
CA PRO A 206 -17.63 -4.28 -26.44
C PRO A 206 -17.71 -5.65 -25.75
N ASP A 207 -16.96 -6.65 -26.21
CA ASP A 207 -16.94 -7.97 -25.58
C ASP A 207 -16.22 -7.98 -24.23
N TYR A 208 -15.46 -6.92 -23.95
CA TYR A 208 -14.75 -6.72 -22.70
C TYR A 208 -15.27 -5.51 -21.94
N HIS A 209 -15.41 -5.64 -20.64
CA HIS A 209 -15.80 -4.56 -19.75
C HIS A 209 -14.81 -4.41 -18.62
N LEU A 210 -14.34 -3.20 -18.33
CA LEU A 210 -13.42 -2.93 -17.24
C LEU A 210 -14.15 -2.22 -16.10
N LEU A 211 -14.05 -2.79 -14.91
CA LEU A 211 -14.45 -2.14 -13.67
C LEU A 211 -13.23 -1.53 -12.97
N LEU A 212 -13.21 -0.22 -12.84
CA LEU A 212 -12.22 0.53 -12.07
C LEU A 212 -12.78 0.82 -10.67
N ILE A 213 -12.07 0.39 -9.62
CA ILE A 213 -12.49 0.58 -8.22
C ILE A 213 -11.46 1.45 -7.50
N GLY A 214 -11.89 2.60 -6.97
CA GLY A 214 -11.05 3.44 -6.12
C GLY A 214 -11.23 4.93 -6.32
N THR A 215 -10.49 5.72 -5.54
CA THR A 215 -10.56 7.18 -5.56
C THR A 215 -9.60 7.80 -6.56
N GLY A 216 -9.93 8.98 -7.07
CA GLY A 216 -9.07 9.73 -8.01
C GLY A 216 -9.05 9.18 -9.43
N LEU A 217 -9.92 8.23 -9.76
CA LEU A 217 -10.08 7.69 -11.12
C LEU A 217 -10.76 8.72 -12.03
N GLN A 218 -10.32 8.80 -13.29
CA GLN A 218 -10.82 9.78 -14.25
C GLN A 218 -12.19 9.38 -14.80
N PRO A 219 -13.16 10.32 -14.91
CA PRO A 219 -14.49 10.03 -15.43
C PRO A 219 -14.55 9.88 -16.97
N ASP A 220 -13.53 10.33 -17.72
CA ASP A 220 -13.51 10.27 -19.19
C ASP A 220 -13.11 8.87 -19.68
N ALA A 221 -14.00 7.91 -19.43
CA ALA A 221 -13.82 6.50 -19.74
C ALA A 221 -14.66 6.10 -20.97
N PRO A 222 -14.21 5.14 -21.81
CA PRO A 222 -15.02 4.58 -22.89
C PRO A 222 -16.25 3.85 -22.33
N SER A 223 -17.24 3.61 -23.20
CA SER A 223 -18.55 3.02 -22.82
C SER A 223 -18.46 1.64 -22.17
N ASN A 224 -17.39 0.91 -22.45
CA ASN A 224 -17.11 -0.40 -21.86
C ASN A 224 -16.23 -0.32 -20.59
N VAL A 225 -16.28 0.80 -19.87
CA VAL A 225 -15.61 1.00 -18.59
C VAL A 225 -16.59 1.56 -17.57
N SER A 226 -16.68 0.93 -16.43
CA SER A 226 -17.41 1.43 -15.25
C SER A 226 -16.45 1.85 -14.15
N VAL A 227 -16.82 2.86 -13.38
CA VAL A 227 -15.96 3.38 -12.30
C VAL A 227 -16.74 3.45 -11.00
N ILE A 228 -16.18 2.87 -9.94
CA ILE A 228 -16.63 3.06 -8.56
C ILE A 228 -15.68 4.07 -7.92
N HIS A 229 -16.14 5.32 -7.79
CA HIS A 229 -15.33 6.45 -7.31
C HIS A 229 -15.18 6.52 -5.79
N GLU A 230 -15.85 5.64 -5.06
CA GLU A 230 -15.87 5.65 -3.61
C GLU A 230 -14.75 4.79 -3.02
N PHE A 231 -14.43 5.06 -1.76
CA PHE A 231 -13.59 4.17 -0.99
C PHE A 231 -14.39 2.91 -0.62
N CYS A 232 -14.09 1.80 -1.29
CA CYS A 232 -14.68 0.52 -0.98
C CYS A 232 -13.97 -0.16 0.19
N GLN A 233 -14.74 -0.75 1.08
CA GLN A 233 -14.20 -1.62 2.13
C GLN A 233 -13.68 -2.94 1.53
N THR A 234 -12.75 -3.59 2.23
CA THR A 234 -12.13 -4.84 1.77
C THR A 234 -13.13 -5.90 1.32
N PRO A 235 -14.25 -6.18 2.04
CA PRO A 235 -15.23 -7.18 1.58
C PRO A 235 -15.90 -6.82 0.26
N GLU A 236 -16.08 -5.54 -0.02
CA GLU A 236 -16.69 -5.08 -1.25
C GLU A 236 -15.72 -5.23 -2.44
N VAL A 237 -14.46 -4.82 -2.27
CA VAL A 237 -13.41 -5.02 -3.29
C VAL A 237 -13.23 -6.50 -3.58
N ALA A 238 -13.15 -7.33 -2.55
CA ALA A 238 -13.03 -8.79 -2.69
C ALA A 238 -14.23 -9.40 -3.45
N GLY A 239 -15.44 -8.92 -3.16
CA GLY A 239 -16.65 -9.37 -3.86
C GLY A 239 -16.64 -9.04 -5.36
N TRP A 240 -16.15 -7.87 -5.75
CA TRP A 240 -15.99 -7.48 -7.14
C TRP A 240 -14.86 -8.27 -7.83
N MET A 241 -13.71 -8.44 -7.15
CA MET A 241 -12.61 -9.25 -7.67
C MET A 241 -13.08 -10.68 -7.94
N ALA A 242 -13.69 -11.35 -6.96
CA ALA A 242 -14.15 -12.72 -7.12
C ALA A 242 -15.25 -12.90 -8.19
N ALA A 243 -15.91 -11.83 -8.63
CA ALA A 243 -16.92 -11.85 -9.69
C ALA A 243 -16.35 -11.53 -11.08
N ALA A 244 -15.09 -11.11 -11.18
CA ALA A 244 -14.42 -10.78 -12.42
C ALA A 244 -13.79 -12.02 -13.09
N ASP A 245 -13.35 -11.86 -14.35
CA ASP A 245 -12.66 -12.90 -15.11
C ASP A 245 -11.14 -12.74 -15.08
N ALA A 246 -10.64 -11.50 -14.90
CA ALA A 246 -9.23 -11.23 -14.74
C ALA A 246 -8.99 -9.90 -14.01
N LEU A 247 -7.86 -9.82 -13.29
CA LEU A 247 -7.33 -8.56 -12.78
C LEU A 247 -6.33 -8.00 -13.77
N VAL A 248 -6.44 -6.69 -14.07
CA VAL A 248 -5.53 -5.97 -14.96
C VAL A 248 -4.82 -4.85 -14.23
N HIS A 249 -3.49 -4.70 -14.41
CA HIS A 249 -2.70 -3.70 -13.73
C HIS A 249 -1.58 -3.14 -14.62
N ALA A 250 -1.64 -1.85 -14.93
CA ALA A 250 -0.68 -1.16 -15.79
C ALA A 250 0.35 -0.31 -15.03
N GLY A 251 0.28 -0.27 -13.70
CA GLY A 251 1.20 0.52 -12.88
C GLY A 251 2.61 -0.07 -12.87
N ASP A 252 3.61 0.76 -13.13
CA ASP A 252 5.01 0.37 -13.31
C ASP A 252 5.90 0.66 -12.09
N GLN A 253 5.34 1.22 -11.03
CA GLN A 253 6.06 1.64 -9.81
C GLN A 253 5.50 0.98 -8.54
N GLU A 254 5.16 -0.29 -8.63
CA GLU A 254 4.69 -1.03 -7.47
C GLU A 254 5.86 -1.40 -6.55
N THR A 255 5.69 -1.11 -5.27
CA THR A 255 6.65 -1.52 -4.22
C THR A 255 6.51 -2.98 -3.84
N PHE A 256 5.32 -3.55 -4.05
CA PHE A 256 5.01 -4.97 -3.83
C PHE A 256 3.95 -5.47 -4.83
N GLY A 257 2.82 -4.78 -4.98
CA GLY A 257 1.72 -5.21 -5.81
C GLY A 257 0.65 -6.00 -5.02
N LEU A 258 0.27 -5.48 -3.85
CA LEU A 258 -0.72 -6.14 -2.97
C LEU A 258 -2.03 -6.46 -3.70
N VAL A 259 -2.48 -5.57 -4.61
CA VAL A 259 -3.69 -5.78 -5.39
C VAL A 259 -3.60 -7.00 -6.33
N ALA A 260 -2.41 -7.27 -6.88
CA ALA A 260 -2.20 -8.47 -7.70
C ALA A 260 -2.31 -9.74 -6.84
N LEU A 261 -1.74 -9.72 -5.63
CA LEU A 261 -1.87 -10.81 -4.68
C LEU A 261 -3.32 -11.03 -4.23
N GLU A 262 -4.08 -9.94 -4.00
CA GLU A 262 -5.52 -9.97 -3.69
C GLU A 262 -6.34 -10.57 -4.83
N GLY A 263 -6.02 -10.22 -6.09
CA GLY A 263 -6.63 -10.80 -7.28
C GLY A 263 -6.37 -12.31 -7.39
N MET A 264 -5.12 -12.75 -7.25
CA MET A 264 -4.76 -14.17 -7.26
C MET A 264 -5.45 -14.95 -6.14
N ALA A 265 -5.52 -14.38 -4.94
CA ALA A 265 -6.25 -14.98 -3.82
C ALA A 265 -7.76 -15.10 -4.09
N SER A 266 -8.33 -14.17 -4.87
CA SER A 266 -9.71 -14.23 -5.35
C SER A 266 -9.93 -15.21 -6.51
N GLY A 267 -8.88 -15.91 -6.95
CA GLY A 267 -8.93 -16.90 -8.04
C GLY A 267 -8.77 -16.30 -9.43
N LEU A 268 -8.36 -15.05 -9.56
CA LEU A 268 -8.23 -14.38 -10.86
C LEU A 268 -6.87 -14.65 -11.52
N PRO A 269 -6.82 -14.89 -12.82
CA PRO A 269 -5.63 -14.62 -13.60
C PRO A 269 -5.30 -13.12 -13.52
N VAL A 270 -4.00 -12.79 -13.42
CA VAL A 270 -3.51 -11.43 -13.32
C VAL A 270 -2.72 -11.07 -14.57
N VAL A 271 -3.13 -10.01 -15.25
CA VAL A 271 -2.39 -9.41 -16.36
C VAL A 271 -1.79 -8.11 -15.89
N CYS A 272 -0.49 -8.05 -15.78
CA CYS A 272 0.21 -6.87 -15.29
C CYS A 272 1.42 -6.51 -16.15
N VAL A 273 1.92 -5.28 -15.98
CA VAL A 273 3.17 -4.85 -16.59
C VAL A 273 4.35 -5.59 -15.94
N ASP A 274 5.36 -5.92 -16.75
CA ASP A 274 6.63 -6.48 -16.28
C ASP A 274 7.55 -5.36 -15.74
N ALA A 275 7.16 -4.79 -14.58
CA ALA A 275 7.88 -3.68 -13.97
C ALA A 275 7.63 -3.60 -12.45
N GLY A 276 8.50 -2.84 -11.76
CA GLY A 276 8.45 -2.72 -10.31
C GLY A 276 8.59 -4.08 -9.62
N ALA A 277 7.84 -4.28 -8.55
CA ALA A 277 7.84 -5.54 -7.81
C ALA A 277 6.78 -6.56 -8.34
N LEU A 278 5.99 -6.22 -9.36
CA LEU A 278 4.95 -7.13 -9.89
C LEU A 278 5.50 -8.48 -10.35
N PRO A 279 6.66 -8.57 -11.05
CA PRO A 279 7.24 -9.85 -11.44
C PRO A 279 7.64 -10.76 -10.27
N GLU A 280 7.83 -10.19 -9.08
CA GLU A 280 8.12 -10.99 -7.87
C GLU A 280 6.86 -11.63 -7.27
N VAL A 281 5.69 -11.06 -7.55
CA VAL A 281 4.38 -11.48 -7.00
C VAL A 281 3.61 -12.33 -8.00
N VAL A 282 3.66 -11.95 -9.28
CA VAL A 282 2.95 -12.62 -10.37
C VAL A 282 3.97 -13.42 -11.18
N PRO A 283 4.09 -14.74 -10.94
CA PRO A 283 4.99 -15.58 -11.72
C PRO A 283 4.49 -15.66 -13.18
N GLY A 284 5.42 -15.48 -14.14
CA GLY A 284 5.13 -15.61 -15.56
C GLY A 284 4.96 -17.06 -16.02
#